data_8686fbf3b89a3b65bd9500268abcd25b
#
_entry.id   8686fbf3b89a3b65bd9500268abcd25b
#
_cell.length_a   1.000
_cell.length_b   1.000
_cell.length_c   1.000
_cell.angle_alpha   90.00
_cell.angle_beta   90.00
_cell.angle_gamma   90.00
#
_symmetry.space_group_name_H-M   'P 1'
#
loop_
_entity.id
_entity.type
_entity.pdbx_description
1 polymer ?
#
loop_
_entity_poly.entity_id
_entity_poly.type
_entity_poly.pdbx_seq_one_letter_code
_entity_poly.pdbx_strand_id
1 'polypeptide(L)'
;CLSGRTGNKRFLLRYTFHGTKKSISIGRFPEIDVGTARQIARRHKEAIALGNDPKAERDNYRAMPTLSEFFHQTYVPFIKRHKKSWDKDVQRFTQYIEPRLGKIRYCDLRAREIQQVLFDMLEGRIHGQQYAPSTCNRALAILKTMGRYALRQDVLEKNEADKIPLLKENNQRTRFFDADEIRRILDAAARYPNKAAGGLIAMLLLTGTRKSEMLNVMHKHVDRDNRSLFIPYTKNGRSRTVYLSEAALSIIDSIPRVGSNPYLFAIKDNGKPISEPRWAYEKILAECGIDKSEVCFHTTRHSVASLLVSSGQYSLYDVKAQLAHASIQSTERYAKLTPERMRQTGQGVTDLLLNTVTAGNNDDFSTP
;
A
#
# COMPACT_ATOMS: atom_id res chain seq x y z
N CYS A 1 -53.47 -6.19 18.97
CA CYS A 1 -54.47 -5.85 17.98
C CYS A 1 -54.27 -6.71 16.72
N LEU A 2 -55.33 -7.33 16.21
CA LEU A 2 -55.34 -8.04 14.91
C LEU A 2 -55.85 -7.06 13.83
N SER A 3 -55.17 -6.97 12.68
CA SER A 3 -55.61 -6.15 11.55
C SER A 3 -55.49 -6.97 10.25
N GLY A 4 -56.49 -6.95 9.42
CA GLY A 4 -56.44 -7.54 8.09
C GLY A 4 -57.80 -7.44 7.36
N ARG A 5 -57.79 -6.94 6.12
CA ARG A 5 -58.98 -6.83 5.24
C ARG A 5 -59.28 -8.09 4.40
N THR A 6 -58.29 -8.97 4.26
CA THR A 6 -58.36 -10.13 3.36
C THR A 6 -57.78 -11.36 4.03
N GLY A 7 -58.50 -12.01 4.96
CA GLY A 7 -58.10 -13.30 5.57
C GLY A 7 -56.77 -13.34 6.33
N ASN A 8 -55.83 -12.46 6.05
CA ASN A 8 -54.53 -12.38 6.67
C ASN A 8 -54.57 -11.54 7.94
N LYS A 9 -54.59 -12.21 9.09
CA LYS A 9 -54.59 -11.55 10.42
C LYS A 9 -53.15 -11.29 10.86
N ARG A 10 -52.86 -10.03 11.25
CA ARG A 10 -51.54 -9.65 11.79
C ARG A 10 -51.66 -9.11 13.20
N PHE A 11 -50.68 -9.46 14.07
CA PHE A 11 -50.55 -8.86 15.37
C PHE A 11 -49.77 -7.55 15.25
N LEU A 12 -50.35 -6.47 15.82
CA LEU A 12 -49.77 -5.13 15.84
C LEU A 12 -49.63 -4.65 17.28
N LEU A 13 -48.53 -4.07 17.64
CA LEU A 13 -48.35 -3.27 18.84
C LEU A 13 -48.49 -1.78 18.48
N ARG A 14 -49.46 -1.10 19.11
CA ARG A 14 -49.56 0.35 19.06
C ARG A 14 -49.00 0.90 20.35
N TYR A 15 -48.22 2.00 20.29
CA TYR A 15 -47.58 2.63 21.41
C TYR A 15 -47.34 4.12 21.14
N THR A 16 -47.03 4.87 22.17
CA THR A 16 -46.64 6.28 22.07
C THR A 16 -45.17 6.38 22.44
N PHE A 17 -44.37 7.10 21.63
CA PHE A 17 -42.96 7.36 21.88
C PHE A 17 -42.67 8.83 21.66
N HIS A 18 -42.17 9.53 22.69
CA HIS A 18 -41.99 10.98 22.70
C HIS A 18 -43.23 11.76 22.17
N GLY A 19 -44.40 11.43 22.69
CA GLY A 19 -45.65 12.07 22.31
C GLY A 19 -46.25 11.66 20.96
N THR A 20 -45.51 10.88 20.16
CA THR A 20 -45.95 10.43 18.80
C THR A 20 -46.51 9.02 18.86
N LYS A 21 -47.72 8.81 18.28
CA LYS A 21 -48.33 7.48 18.14
C LYS A 21 -47.64 6.69 17.05
N LYS A 22 -47.12 5.51 17.40
CA LYS A 22 -46.43 4.59 16.49
C LYS A 22 -47.08 3.21 16.53
N SER A 23 -46.78 2.40 15.50
CA SER A 23 -47.18 1.00 15.49
C SER A 23 -46.07 0.12 14.87
N ILE A 24 -45.90 -1.09 15.40
CA ILE A 24 -44.98 -2.08 14.89
C ILE A 24 -45.73 -3.41 14.67
N SER A 25 -45.49 -4.04 13.51
CA SER A 25 -46.02 -5.37 13.23
C SER A 25 -45.18 -6.43 13.95
N ILE A 26 -45.82 -7.30 14.70
CA ILE A 26 -45.17 -8.37 15.46
C ILE A 26 -45.03 -9.63 14.62
N GLY A 27 -46.12 -10.04 13.91
CA GLY A 27 -46.11 -11.24 13.08
C GLY A 27 -47.48 -11.56 12.50
N ARG A 28 -47.58 -12.63 11.71
CA ARG A 28 -48.82 -13.09 11.09
C ARG A 28 -49.42 -14.25 11.89
N PHE A 29 -50.75 -14.29 11.97
CA PHE A 29 -51.48 -15.44 12.42
C PHE A 29 -51.79 -16.33 11.20
N PRO A 30 -51.62 -17.68 11.26
CA PRO A 30 -51.22 -18.50 12.42
C PRO A 30 -49.72 -18.77 12.58
N GLU A 31 -48.84 -18.12 11.83
CA GLU A 31 -47.39 -18.34 11.93
C GLU A 31 -46.87 -18.15 13.36
N ILE A 32 -47.47 -17.23 14.11
CA ILE A 32 -47.25 -17.06 15.55
C ILE A 32 -48.61 -17.13 16.27
N ASP A 33 -48.64 -17.71 17.44
CA ASP A 33 -49.81 -17.76 18.32
C ASP A 33 -49.98 -16.46 19.14
N VAL A 34 -51.09 -16.36 19.84
CA VAL A 34 -51.36 -15.21 20.73
C VAL A 34 -50.38 -15.11 21.89
N GLY A 35 -49.92 -16.26 22.41
CA GLY A 35 -48.94 -16.28 23.51
C GLY A 35 -47.60 -15.69 23.10
N THR A 36 -47.07 -16.13 21.99
CA THR A 36 -45.82 -15.61 21.39
C THR A 36 -45.94 -14.14 21.02
N ALA A 37 -47.06 -13.75 20.44
CA ALA A 37 -47.31 -12.32 20.10
C ALA A 37 -47.31 -11.43 21.35
N ARG A 38 -47.92 -11.90 22.48
CA ARG A 38 -47.89 -11.20 23.77
C ARG A 38 -46.46 -11.07 24.36
N GLN A 39 -45.66 -12.15 24.27
CA GLN A 39 -44.26 -12.09 24.72
C GLN A 39 -43.43 -11.10 23.95
N ILE A 40 -43.54 -11.07 22.61
CA ILE A 40 -42.84 -10.10 21.76
C ILE A 40 -43.31 -8.67 22.07
N ALA A 41 -44.64 -8.48 22.23
CA ALA A 41 -45.18 -7.17 22.60
C ALA A 41 -44.65 -6.67 23.95
N ARG A 42 -44.50 -7.59 24.93
CA ARG A 42 -43.88 -7.24 26.23
C ARG A 42 -42.44 -6.80 26.12
N ARG A 43 -41.62 -7.53 25.37
CA ARG A 43 -40.23 -7.13 25.09
C ARG A 43 -40.13 -5.74 24.42
N HIS A 44 -41.00 -5.47 23.44
CA HIS A 44 -41.05 -4.14 22.81
C HIS A 44 -41.45 -3.05 23.81
N LYS A 45 -42.41 -3.31 24.73
CA LYS A 45 -42.77 -2.36 25.76
C LYS A 45 -41.66 -2.10 26.76
N GLU A 46 -40.89 -3.13 27.13
CA GLU A 46 -39.69 -3.00 27.97
C GLU A 46 -38.63 -2.14 27.26
N ALA A 47 -38.36 -2.35 25.97
CA ALA A 47 -37.45 -1.52 25.19
C ALA A 47 -37.91 -0.04 25.14
N ILE A 48 -39.23 0.20 24.94
CA ILE A 48 -39.80 1.55 24.92
C ILE A 48 -39.64 2.24 26.28
N ALA A 49 -39.83 1.50 27.38
CA ALA A 49 -39.63 2.03 28.72
C ALA A 49 -38.18 2.41 29.02
N LEU A 50 -37.22 1.73 28.37
CA LEU A 50 -35.78 2.01 28.40
C LEU A 50 -35.36 3.14 27.42
N GLY A 51 -36.31 3.77 26.71
CA GLY A 51 -36.03 4.87 25.79
C GLY A 51 -35.68 4.43 24.34
N ASN A 52 -35.82 3.15 24.00
CA ASN A 52 -35.58 2.62 22.67
C ASN A 52 -36.85 2.52 21.86
N ASP A 53 -36.83 2.97 20.60
CA ASP A 53 -37.98 2.87 19.69
C ASP A 53 -37.86 1.64 18.78
N PRO A 54 -38.59 0.54 19.05
CA PRO A 54 -38.48 -0.71 18.27
C PRO A 54 -38.82 -0.55 16.79
N LYS A 55 -39.66 0.43 16.43
CA LYS A 55 -39.96 0.71 15.03
C LYS A 55 -38.79 1.40 14.36
N ALA A 56 -38.21 2.40 14.98
CA ALA A 56 -37.02 3.08 14.44
C ALA A 56 -35.83 2.11 14.29
N GLU A 57 -35.56 1.28 15.30
CA GLU A 57 -34.53 0.23 15.23
C GLU A 57 -34.74 -0.71 14.04
N ARG A 58 -35.97 -1.19 13.84
CA ARG A 58 -36.30 -2.06 12.71
C ARG A 58 -36.16 -1.35 11.37
N ASP A 59 -36.61 -0.10 11.28
CA ASP A 59 -36.60 0.67 10.05
C ASP A 59 -35.13 1.08 9.73
N ASN A 60 -34.30 1.41 10.72
CA ASN A 60 -32.85 1.62 10.58
C ASN A 60 -32.14 0.34 10.10
N TYR A 61 -32.46 -0.80 10.71
CA TYR A 61 -31.92 -2.10 10.24
C TYR A 61 -32.28 -2.38 8.78
N ARG A 62 -33.52 -2.07 8.37
CA ARG A 62 -33.96 -2.26 6.97
C ARG A 62 -33.28 -1.30 6.01
N ALA A 63 -33.03 -0.08 6.47
CA ALA A 63 -32.35 0.96 5.70
C ALA A 63 -30.82 0.72 5.64
N MET A 64 -30.28 -0.18 6.48
CA MET A 64 -28.86 -0.48 6.48
C MET A 64 -28.44 -1.02 5.11
N PRO A 65 -27.44 -0.41 4.46
CA PRO A 65 -26.96 -0.87 3.16
C PRO A 65 -26.27 -2.23 3.27
N THR A 66 -26.29 -2.98 2.18
CA THR A 66 -25.43 -4.13 2.01
C THR A 66 -23.96 -3.68 1.92
N LEU A 67 -23.03 -4.60 2.12
CA LEU A 67 -21.61 -4.32 2.00
C LEU A 67 -21.26 -3.75 0.61
N SER A 68 -21.84 -4.29 -0.45
CA SER A 68 -21.67 -3.83 -1.83
C SER A 68 -22.23 -2.42 -2.05
N GLU A 69 -23.45 -2.15 -1.58
CA GLU A 69 -24.07 -0.83 -1.68
C GLU A 69 -23.24 0.22 -0.94
N PHE A 70 -22.81 -0.05 0.29
CA PHE A 70 -21.96 0.88 1.04
C PHE A 70 -20.62 1.11 0.33
N PHE A 71 -19.99 0.04 -0.18
CA PHE A 71 -18.73 0.15 -0.91
C PHE A 71 -18.87 1.07 -2.12
N HIS A 72 -19.81 0.78 -3.03
CA HIS A 72 -19.91 1.49 -4.30
C HIS A 72 -20.50 2.90 -4.15
N GLN A 73 -21.53 3.06 -3.32
CA GLN A 73 -22.27 4.32 -3.23
C GLN A 73 -21.65 5.32 -2.24
N THR A 74 -20.98 4.84 -1.20
CA THR A 74 -20.45 5.69 -0.12
C THR A 74 -18.92 5.70 -0.08
N TYR A 75 -18.28 4.52 -0.06
CA TYR A 75 -16.84 4.43 0.14
C TYR A 75 -16.03 4.77 -1.13
N VAL A 76 -16.44 4.29 -2.30
CA VAL A 76 -15.73 4.59 -3.57
C VAL A 76 -15.68 6.09 -3.87
N PRO A 77 -16.77 6.89 -3.76
CA PRO A 77 -16.69 8.35 -3.92
C PRO A 77 -15.70 9.01 -2.95
N PHE A 78 -15.62 8.52 -1.71
CA PHE A 78 -14.67 9.00 -0.73
C PHE A 78 -13.22 8.70 -1.16
N ILE A 79 -12.87 7.45 -1.48
CA ILE A 79 -11.49 7.09 -1.83
C ILE A 79 -11.02 7.70 -3.14
N LYS A 80 -11.91 7.97 -4.09
CA LYS A 80 -11.57 8.69 -5.33
C LYS A 80 -10.97 10.07 -5.06
N ARG A 81 -11.41 10.75 -4.01
CA ARG A 81 -10.89 12.07 -3.62
C ARG A 81 -9.58 12.00 -2.83
N HIS A 82 -9.32 10.87 -2.16
CA HIS A 82 -8.23 10.76 -1.18
C HIS A 82 -7.08 9.83 -1.61
N LYS A 83 -7.28 8.98 -2.62
CA LYS A 83 -6.33 7.94 -2.99
C LYS A 83 -6.16 7.81 -4.50
N LYS A 84 -4.96 8.04 -5.02
CA LYS A 84 -4.66 7.91 -6.46
C LYS A 84 -4.92 6.49 -7.02
N SER A 85 -4.73 5.45 -6.19
CA SER A 85 -4.90 4.04 -6.60
C SER A 85 -6.24 3.43 -6.14
N TRP A 86 -7.31 4.24 -6.12
CA TRP A 86 -8.64 3.80 -5.74
C TRP A 86 -9.19 2.70 -6.66
N ASP A 87 -8.84 2.76 -7.94
CA ASP A 87 -9.19 1.77 -8.97
C ASP A 87 -8.76 0.35 -8.59
N LYS A 88 -7.57 0.20 -8.00
CA LYS A 88 -7.07 -1.09 -7.51
C LYS A 88 -7.83 -1.61 -6.31
N ASP A 89 -8.34 -0.73 -5.46
CA ASP A 89 -9.19 -1.15 -4.34
C ASP A 89 -10.55 -1.60 -4.84
N VAL A 90 -11.13 -0.90 -5.84
CA VAL A 90 -12.36 -1.33 -6.50
C VAL A 90 -12.17 -2.70 -7.14
N GLN A 91 -11.12 -2.87 -7.94
CA GLN A 91 -10.81 -4.16 -8.58
C GLN A 91 -10.72 -5.29 -7.56
N ARG A 92 -9.97 -5.10 -6.45
CA ARG A 92 -9.81 -6.13 -5.41
C ARG A 92 -11.11 -6.44 -4.69
N PHE A 93 -11.88 -5.41 -4.36
CA PHE A 93 -13.17 -5.59 -3.71
C PHE A 93 -14.11 -6.42 -4.59
N THR A 94 -14.29 -6.01 -5.84
CA THR A 94 -15.17 -6.69 -6.80
C THR A 94 -14.70 -8.11 -7.10
N GLN A 95 -13.39 -8.33 -7.16
CA GLN A 95 -12.83 -9.64 -7.48
C GLN A 95 -12.88 -10.61 -6.31
N TYR A 96 -12.56 -10.17 -5.09
CA TYR A 96 -12.33 -11.09 -3.96
C TYR A 96 -13.41 -11.05 -2.89
N ILE A 97 -14.01 -9.89 -2.64
CA ILE A 97 -14.86 -9.66 -1.47
C ILE A 97 -16.33 -9.70 -1.86
N GLU A 98 -16.71 -8.95 -2.87
CA GLU A 98 -18.08 -8.74 -3.29
C GLU A 98 -18.84 -10.03 -3.64
N PRO A 99 -18.26 -11.03 -4.33
CA PRO A 99 -18.97 -12.26 -4.69
C PRO A 99 -19.47 -13.06 -3.49
N ARG A 100 -18.78 -12.94 -2.35
CA ARG A 100 -19.09 -13.71 -1.12
C ARG A 100 -19.82 -12.87 -0.07
N LEU A 101 -19.42 -11.62 0.10
CA LEU A 101 -19.90 -10.78 1.20
C LEU A 101 -20.80 -9.63 0.74
N GLY A 102 -20.82 -9.30 -0.54
CA GLY A 102 -21.47 -8.10 -1.06
C GLY A 102 -22.96 -7.97 -0.70
N LYS A 103 -23.69 -9.08 -0.63
CA LYS A 103 -25.13 -9.12 -0.33
C LYS A 103 -25.45 -9.07 1.17
N ILE A 104 -24.47 -9.24 2.04
CA ILE A 104 -24.67 -9.19 3.51
C ILE A 104 -24.93 -7.73 3.90
N ARG A 105 -25.90 -7.47 4.77
CA ARG A 105 -26.06 -6.15 5.38
C ARG A 105 -24.83 -5.81 6.17
N TYR A 106 -24.34 -4.58 6.06
CA TYR A 106 -23.04 -4.24 6.62
C TYR A 106 -23.00 -4.41 8.15
N CYS A 107 -24.09 -4.16 8.85
CA CYS A 107 -24.20 -4.41 10.30
C CYS A 107 -24.18 -5.91 10.67
N ASP A 108 -24.53 -6.79 9.77
CA ASP A 108 -24.57 -8.25 10.01
C ASP A 108 -23.26 -8.95 9.69
N LEU A 109 -22.32 -8.27 9.03
CA LEU A 109 -21.01 -8.83 8.69
C LEU A 109 -20.24 -9.19 9.97
N ARG A 110 -19.76 -10.43 10.05
CA ARG A 110 -19.00 -10.94 11.19
C ARG A 110 -17.57 -11.29 10.78
N ALA A 111 -16.65 -11.24 11.73
CA ALA A 111 -15.24 -11.55 11.53
C ALA A 111 -15.01 -12.93 10.88
N ARG A 112 -15.80 -13.96 11.28
CA ARG A 112 -15.69 -15.31 10.72
C ARG A 112 -15.93 -15.37 9.21
N GLU A 113 -16.86 -14.58 8.68
CA GLU A 113 -17.18 -14.55 7.26
C GLU A 113 -16.07 -13.88 6.46
N ILE A 114 -15.49 -12.81 6.99
CA ILE A 114 -14.32 -12.16 6.41
C ILE A 114 -13.13 -13.13 6.41
N GLN A 115 -12.89 -13.83 7.53
CA GLN A 115 -11.80 -14.80 7.65
C GLN A 115 -11.97 -15.95 6.65
N GLN A 116 -13.21 -16.42 6.45
CA GLN A 116 -13.49 -17.46 5.47
C GLN A 116 -13.12 -17.04 4.06
N VAL A 117 -13.41 -15.79 3.66
CA VAL A 117 -12.97 -15.26 2.35
C VAL A 117 -11.46 -15.29 2.22
N LEU A 118 -10.71 -14.93 3.26
CA LEU A 118 -9.24 -14.98 3.22
C LEU A 118 -8.72 -16.42 3.07
N PHE A 119 -9.35 -17.40 3.74
CA PHE A 119 -9.00 -18.81 3.55
C PHE A 119 -9.36 -19.30 2.16
N ASP A 120 -10.53 -18.94 1.63
CA ASP A 120 -10.94 -19.28 0.27
C ASP A 120 -9.97 -18.71 -0.78
N MET A 121 -9.39 -17.52 -0.53
CA MET A 121 -8.34 -16.96 -1.36
C MET A 121 -7.03 -17.77 -1.28
N LEU A 122 -6.60 -18.14 -0.07
CA LEU A 122 -5.37 -18.91 0.13
C LEU A 122 -5.46 -20.31 -0.48
N GLU A 123 -6.62 -20.96 -0.37
CA GLU A 123 -6.86 -22.33 -0.81
C GLU A 123 -7.30 -22.44 -2.29
N GLY A 124 -7.42 -21.31 -2.99
CA GLY A 124 -7.80 -21.32 -4.40
C GLY A 124 -9.29 -21.52 -4.67
N ARG A 125 -10.15 -21.37 -3.68
CA ARG A 125 -11.61 -21.52 -3.84
C ARG A 125 -12.26 -20.29 -4.51
N ILE A 126 -11.49 -19.20 -4.67
CA ILE A 126 -11.88 -18.04 -5.43
C ILE A 126 -11.16 -18.09 -6.78
N HIS A 127 -11.91 -18.18 -7.87
CA HIS A 127 -11.42 -18.27 -9.25
C HIS A 127 -10.46 -19.45 -9.53
N GLY A 128 -10.44 -20.51 -8.71
CA GLY A 128 -9.54 -21.66 -8.91
C GLY A 128 -8.06 -21.35 -8.75
N GLN A 129 -7.70 -20.19 -8.18
CA GLN A 129 -6.32 -19.71 -8.05
C GLN A 129 -5.98 -19.44 -6.59
N GLN A 130 -4.86 -19.99 -6.11
CA GLN A 130 -4.30 -19.65 -4.80
C GLN A 130 -3.66 -18.26 -4.83
N TYR A 131 -3.97 -17.46 -3.84
CA TYR A 131 -3.42 -16.10 -3.69
C TYR A 131 -2.39 -16.04 -2.57
N ALA A 132 -1.33 -15.28 -2.80
CA ALA A 132 -0.31 -15.05 -1.77
C ALA A 132 -0.89 -14.32 -0.54
N PRO A 133 -0.36 -14.56 0.68
CA PRO A 133 -0.77 -13.87 1.90
C PRO A 133 -0.82 -12.34 1.76
N SER A 134 0.11 -11.76 1.01
CA SER A 134 0.13 -10.32 0.75
C SER A 134 -1.09 -9.83 -0.06
N THR A 135 -1.63 -10.64 -0.96
CA THR A 135 -2.85 -10.31 -1.71
C THR A 135 -4.07 -10.37 -0.80
N CYS A 136 -4.16 -11.40 0.04
CA CYS A 136 -5.21 -11.55 1.07
C CYS A 136 -5.18 -10.37 2.06
N ASN A 137 -4.00 -9.99 2.55
CA ASN A 137 -3.83 -8.84 3.44
C ASN A 137 -4.28 -7.52 2.80
N ARG A 138 -4.08 -7.35 1.48
CA ARG A 138 -4.58 -6.16 0.77
C ARG A 138 -6.10 -6.15 0.66
N ALA A 139 -6.74 -7.30 0.48
CA ALA A 139 -8.20 -7.42 0.53
C ALA A 139 -8.73 -7.10 1.94
N LEU A 140 -8.13 -7.68 2.98
CA LEU A 140 -8.47 -7.37 4.37
C LEU A 140 -8.28 -5.88 4.71
N ALA A 141 -7.21 -5.26 4.21
CA ALA A 141 -6.95 -3.84 4.44
C ALA A 141 -8.05 -2.92 3.87
N ILE A 142 -8.70 -3.31 2.76
CA ILE A 142 -9.86 -2.59 2.23
C ILE A 142 -11.00 -2.64 3.24
N LEU A 143 -11.34 -3.83 3.75
CA LEU A 143 -12.41 -4.00 4.74
C LEU A 143 -12.12 -3.25 6.04
N LYS A 144 -10.87 -3.29 6.53
CA LYS A 144 -10.46 -2.53 7.71
C LYS A 144 -10.61 -1.02 7.52
N THR A 145 -10.13 -0.49 6.40
CA THR A 145 -10.20 0.97 6.14
C THR A 145 -11.63 1.45 5.87
N MET A 146 -12.40 0.65 5.15
CA MET A 146 -13.81 0.91 4.91
C MET A 146 -14.63 0.86 6.20
N GLY A 147 -14.38 -0.14 7.07
CA GLY A 147 -15.04 -0.25 8.36
C GLY A 147 -14.73 0.92 9.29
N ARG A 148 -13.48 1.40 9.32
CA ARG A 148 -13.12 2.63 10.06
C ARG A 148 -13.77 3.87 9.48
N TYR A 149 -13.98 3.91 8.17
CA TYR A 149 -14.74 4.99 7.56
C TYR A 149 -16.22 4.91 7.94
N ALA A 150 -16.84 3.74 7.93
CA ALA A 150 -18.22 3.51 8.33
C ALA A 150 -18.46 3.87 9.81
N LEU A 151 -17.52 3.59 10.72
CA LEU A 151 -17.56 4.04 12.11
C LEU A 151 -17.59 5.57 12.22
N ARG A 152 -16.76 6.28 11.44
CA ARG A 152 -16.74 7.76 11.45
C ARG A 152 -17.98 8.41 10.84
N GLN A 153 -18.78 7.64 10.11
CA GLN A 153 -20.04 8.08 9.53
C GLN A 153 -21.27 7.58 10.33
N ASP A 154 -21.04 7.02 11.51
CA ASP A 154 -22.07 6.45 12.40
C ASP A 154 -22.96 5.38 11.71
N VAL A 155 -22.43 4.72 10.66
CA VAL A 155 -23.09 3.61 9.96
C VAL A 155 -22.91 2.31 10.73
N LEU A 156 -21.76 2.13 11.39
CA LEU A 156 -21.44 0.96 12.21
C LEU A 156 -21.05 1.38 13.63
N GLU A 157 -21.35 0.54 14.59
CA GLU A 157 -20.89 0.69 15.98
C GLU A 157 -19.50 0.05 16.20
N LYS A 158 -19.15 -0.97 15.39
CA LYS A 158 -17.88 -1.70 15.48
C LYS A 158 -17.42 -2.19 14.11
N ASN A 159 -16.11 -2.27 13.94
CA ASN A 159 -15.50 -2.81 12.74
C ASN A 159 -15.05 -4.26 12.95
N GLU A 160 -15.81 -5.20 12.46
CA GLU A 160 -15.49 -6.64 12.59
C GLU A 160 -14.18 -7.03 11.89
N ALA A 161 -13.78 -6.31 10.84
CA ALA A 161 -12.51 -6.57 10.15
C ALA A 161 -11.28 -6.27 11.02
N ASP A 162 -11.37 -5.35 11.98
CA ASP A 162 -10.23 -5.02 12.85
C ASP A 162 -9.84 -6.17 13.80
N LYS A 163 -10.75 -7.09 14.09
CA LYS A 163 -10.49 -8.30 14.90
C LYS A 163 -9.56 -9.31 14.21
N ILE A 164 -9.41 -9.21 12.89
CA ILE A 164 -8.65 -10.21 12.12
C ILE A 164 -7.20 -9.73 12.00
N PRO A 165 -6.23 -10.53 12.47
CA PRO A 165 -4.82 -10.22 12.30
C PRO A 165 -4.42 -10.34 10.82
N LEU A 166 -3.37 -9.62 10.43
CA LEU A 166 -2.76 -9.82 9.12
C LEU A 166 -2.07 -11.18 9.05
N LEU A 167 -2.14 -11.81 7.91
CA LEU A 167 -1.39 -13.02 7.62
C LEU A 167 0.11 -12.71 7.60
N LYS A 168 0.92 -13.64 8.09
CA LYS A 168 2.38 -13.51 8.04
C LYS A 168 2.84 -13.50 6.58
N GLU A 169 3.54 -12.45 6.19
CA GLU A 169 4.10 -12.30 4.85
C GLU A 169 5.60 -12.64 4.88
N ASN A 170 6.03 -13.53 4.00
CA ASN A 170 7.45 -13.78 3.76
C ASN A 170 7.84 -13.16 2.42
N ASN A 171 7.81 -11.84 2.34
CA ASN A 171 7.99 -11.06 1.11
C ASN A 171 9.38 -10.41 0.99
N GLN A 172 10.30 -10.71 1.89
CA GLN A 172 11.63 -10.12 1.83
C GLN A 172 12.40 -10.71 0.65
N ARG A 173 12.42 -10.00 -0.46
CA ARG A 173 13.36 -10.27 -1.53
C ARG A 173 14.74 -9.89 -1.02
N THR A 174 15.61 -10.87 -0.90
CA THR A 174 17.01 -10.71 -0.46
C THR A 174 17.97 -10.58 -1.65
N ARG A 175 17.48 -10.83 -2.87
CA ARG A 175 18.27 -10.77 -4.10
C ARG A 175 18.55 -9.31 -4.48
N PHE A 176 19.80 -8.98 -4.65
CA PHE A 176 20.31 -7.72 -5.23
C PHE A 176 21.43 -8.07 -6.23
N PHE A 177 21.69 -7.17 -7.14
CA PHE A 177 22.78 -7.32 -8.09
C PHE A 177 24.12 -7.09 -7.41
N ASP A 178 25.08 -7.93 -7.68
CA ASP A 178 26.46 -7.69 -7.31
C ASP A 178 27.14 -6.68 -8.27
N ALA A 179 28.40 -6.33 -7.99
CA ALA A 179 29.12 -5.34 -8.77
C ALA A 179 29.35 -5.78 -10.23
N ASP A 180 29.60 -7.05 -10.45
CA ASP A 180 29.80 -7.62 -11.79
C ASP A 180 28.51 -7.65 -12.60
N GLU A 181 27.39 -8.02 -11.97
CA GLU A 181 26.08 -7.99 -12.59
C GLU A 181 25.69 -6.56 -12.99
N ILE A 182 25.94 -5.58 -12.09
CA ILE A 182 25.66 -4.16 -12.38
C ILE A 182 26.49 -3.71 -13.56
N ARG A 183 27.77 -4.04 -13.65
CA ARG A 183 28.61 -3.70 -14.77
C ARG A 183 28.07 -4.28 -16.07
N ARG A 184 27.77 -5.59 -16.09
CA ARG A 184 27.18 -6.27 -17.27
C ARG A 184 25.85 -5.63 -17.70
N ILE A 185 24.98 -5.29 -16.74
CA ILE A 185 23.70 -4.63 -17.03
C ILE A 185 23.93 -3.23 -17.63
N LEU A 186 24.87 -2.44 -17.09
CA LEU A 186 25.20 -1.12 -17.63
C LEU A 186 25.75 -1.19 -19.05
N ASP A 187 26.64 -2.15 -19.32
CA ASP A 187 27.21 -2.39 -20.65
C ASP A 187 26.13 -2.84 -21.65
N ALA A 188 25.27 -3.78 -21.28
CA ALA A 188 24.16 -4.23 -22.10
C ALA A 188 23.13 -3.12 -22.35
N ALA A 189 22.84 -2.31 -21.33
CA ALA A 189 21.94 -1.14 -21.45
C ALA A 189 22.48 -0.08 -22.39
N ALA A 190 23.81 0.18 -22.38
CA ALA A 190 24.47 1.10 -23.29
C ALA A 190 24.41 0.63 -24.76
N ARG A 191 24.54 -0.68 -25.00
CA ARG A 191 24.41 -1.28 -26.34
C ARG A 191 22.96 -1.43 -26.81
N TYR A 192 21.98 -1.35 -25.88
CA TYR A 192 20.60 -1.61 -26.21
C TYR A 192 20.09 -0.67 -27.33
N PRO A 193 19.43 -1.21 -28.39
CA PRO A 193 19.03 -0.42 -29.55
C PRO A 193 18.15 0.79 -29.21
N ASN A 194 17.20 0.63 -28.30
CA ASN A 194 16.38 1.72 -27.82
C ASN A 194 17.10 2.46 -26.68
N LYS A 195 17.78 3.58 -27.03
CA LYS A 195 18.57 4.38 -26.09
C LYS A 195 17.77 4.93 -24.92
N ALA A 196 16.48 5.28 -25.12
CA ALA A 196 15.63 5.73 -24.03
C ALA A 196 15.34 4.61 -23.02
N ALA A 197 15.11 3.39 -23.49
CA ALA A 197 14.86 2.24 -22.60
C ALA A 197 16.15 1.78 -21.90
N GLY A 198 17.24 1.65 -22.62
CA GLY A 198 18.56 1.31 -22.06
C GLY A 198 19.03 2.37 -21.06
N GLY A 199 18.96 3.65 -21.45
CA GLY A 199 19.31 4.77 -20.58
C GLY A 199 18.48 4.83 -19.31
N LEU A 200 17.17 4.54 -19.38
CA LEU A 200 16.32 4.43 -18.19
C LEU A 200 16.86 3.38 -17.20
N ILE A 201 17.21 2.19 -17.70
CA ILE A 201 17.70 1.09 -16.86
C ILE A 201 19.03 1.46 -16.21
N ALA A 202 19.95 2.03 -16.99
CA ALA A 202 21.23 2.51 -16.49
C ALA A 202 21.05 3.61 -15.42
N MET A 203 20.19 4.59 -15.67
CA MET A 203 19.90 5.67 -14.71
C MET A 203 19.29 5.15 -13.40
N LEU A 204 18.46 4.11 -13.45
CA LEU A 204 17.94 3.47 -12.24
C LEU A 204 19.04 2.84 -11.39
N LEU A 205 20.07 2.24 -12.02
CA LEU A 205 21.23 1.67 -11.34
C LEU A 205 22.19 2.74 -10.81
N LEU A 206 22.41 3.81 -11.56
CA LEU A 206 23.36 4.86 -11.13
C LEU A 206 22.77 5.77 -10.03
N THR A 207 21.46 5.91 -9.97
CA THR A 207 20.82 6.87 -9.04
C THR A 207 20.04 6.21 -7.91
N GLY A 208 19.67 4.94 -8.05
CA GLY A 208 18.79 4.24 -7.11
C GLY A 208 17.37 4.80 -7.05
N THR A 209 16.93 5.62 -8.02
CA THR A 209 15.60 6.22 -8.05
C THR A 209 14.51 5.17 -8.29
N ARG A 210 13.25 5.51 -7.98
CA ARG A 210 12.13 4.62 -8.34
C ARG A 210 11.82 4.72 -9.83
N LYS A 211 11.45 3.60 -10.46
CA LYS A 211 11.07 3.56 -11.88
C LYS A 211 10.08 4.65 -12.25
N SER A 212 9.01 4.81 -11.47
CA SER A 212 7.98 5.82 -11.74
C SER A 212 8.46 7.26 -11.56
N GLU A 213 9.43 7.51 -10.71
CA GLU A 213 10.07 8.83 -10.54
C GLU A 213 10.90 9.15 -11.78
N MET A 214 11.77 8.23 -12.19
CA MET A 214 12.65 8.41 -13.34
C MET A 214 11.87 8.51 -14.66
N LEU A 215 10.84 7.72 -14.87
CA LEU A 215 9.98 7.79 -16.05
C LEU A 215 9.33 9.17 -16.27
N ASN A 216 9.03 9.89 -15.19
CA ASN A 216 8.38 11.21 -15.26
C ASN A 216 9.36 12.38 -15.35
N VAL A 217 10.66 12.09 -15.52
CA VAL A 217 11.65 13.13 -15.74
C VAL A 217 11.52 13.74 -17.15
N MET A 218 11.55 15.05 -17.21
CA MET A 218 11.56 15.84 -18.46
C MET A 218 12.95 16.42 -18.72
N HIS A 219 13.27 16.77 -19.95
CA HIS A 219 14.53 17.42 -20.31
C HIS A 219 14.81 18.70 -19.50
N LYS A 220 13.79 19.49 -19.18
CA LYS A 220 13.90 20.70 -18.34
C LYS A 220 14.28 20.45 -16.87
N HIS A 221 14.20 19.20 -16.41
CA HIS A 221 14.55 18.82 -15.06
C HIS A 221 16.03 18.47 -14.90
N VAL A 222 16.79 18.40 -15.99
CA VAL A 222 18.22 18.13 -15.98
C VAL A 222 18.98 19.45 -15.93
N ASP A 223 19.69 19.66 -14.84
CA ASP A 223 20.62 20.78 -14.66
C ASP A 223 22.05 20.24 -14.84
N ARG A 224 22.68 20.59 -15.98
CA ARG A 224 24.02 20.11 -16.34
C ARG A 224 25.10 20.82 -15.56
N ASP A 225 24.91 22.11 -15.31
CA ASP A 225 25.90 22.95 -14.65
C ASP A 225 26.09 22.53 -13.21
N ASN A 226 24.97 22.23 -12.50
CA ASN A 226 24.97 21.74 -11.14
C ASN A 226 24.99 20.19 -11.06
N ARG A 227 25.08 19.48 -12.17
CA ARG A 227 25.03 18.01 -12.27
C ARG A 227 23.88 17.43 -11.45
N SER A 228 22.71 17.94 -11.65
CA SER A 228 21.55 17.56 -10.86
C SER A 228 20.31 17.25 -11.68
N LEU A 229 19.44 16.45 -11.11
CA LEU A 229 18.18 16.01 -11.68
C LEU A 229 17.04 16.31 -10.71
N PHE A 230 16.17 17.21 -11.08
CA PHE A 230 14.97 17.51 -10.30
C PHE A 230 13.87 16.48 -10.55
N ILE A 231 13.38 15.86 -9.50
CA ILE A 231 12.26 14.92 -9.51
C ILE A 231 11.05 15.62 -8.89
N PRO A 232 10.08 16.08 -9.70
CA PRO A 232 8.99 16.93 -9.22
C PRO A 232 7.99 16.21 -8.33
N TYR A 233 7.80 14.89 -8.54
CA TYR A 233 6.81 14.10 -7.81
C TYR A 233 7.37 12.76 -7.37
N THR A 234 7.45 12.56 -6.08
CA THR A 234 7.71 11.24 -5.51
C THR A 234 6.41 10.57 -5.06
N LYS A 235 6.47 9.28 -4.70
CA LYS A 235 5.33 8.55 -4.14
C LYS A 235 4.69 9.24 -2.92
N ASN A 236 5.49 10.04 -2.20
CA ASN A 236 5.06 10.75 -0.99
C ASN A 236 4.60 12.19 -1.27
N GLY A 237 4.45 12.59 -2.53
CA GLY A 237 4.02 13.92 -2.94
C GLY A 237 5.07 15.04 -2.80
N ARG A 238 6.31 14.71 -2.40
CA ARG A 238 7.41 15.68 -2.24
C ARG A 238 8.33 15.65 -3.46
N SER A 239 8.83 16.81 -3.87
CA SER A 239 9.92 16.91 -4.85
C SER A 239 11.26 16.59 -4.19
N ARG A 240 12.27 16.28 -5.03
CA ARG A 240 13.66 16.11 -4.59
C ARG A 240 14.63 16.33 -5.74
N THR A 241 15.86 16.67 -5.40
CA THR A 241 16.99 16.69 -6.33
C THR A 241 17.85 15.45 -6.13
N VAL A 242 18.35 14.89 -7.23
CA VAL A 242 19.32 13.80 -7.26
C VAL A 242 20.57 14.32 -7.93
N TYR A 243 21.73 14.19 -7.30
CA TYR A 243 22.98 14.57 -7.92
C TYR A 243 23.46 13.50 -8.89
N LEU A 244 23.98 13.92 -10.03
CA LEU A 244 24.38 13.07 -11.14
C LEU A 244 25.90 12.97 -11.23
N SER A 245 26.39 11.76 -11.45
CA SER A 245 27.79 11.54 -11.86
C SER A 245 27.99 11.94 -13.34
N GLU A 246 29.22 12.10 -13.78
CA GLU A 246 29.54 12.33 -15.20
C GLU A 246 29.03 11.19 -16.08
N ALA A 247 29.14 9.96 -15.62
CA ALA A 247 28.59 8.80 -16.32
C ALA A 247 27.07 8.88 -16.50
N ALA A 248 26.33 9.36 -15.48
CA ALA A 248 24.89 9.55 -15.58
C ALA A 248 24.53 10.66 -16.58
N LEU A 249 25.28 11.77 -16.61
CA LEU A 249 25.10 12.83 -17.59
C LEU A 249 25.38 12.34 -19.03
N SER A 250 26.48 11.59 -19.24
CA SER A 250 26.81 10.99 -20.54
C SER A 250 25.70 10.06 -21.05
N ILE A 251 25.06 9.31 -20.17
CA ILE A 251 23.90 8.49 -20.53
C ILE A 251 22.73 9.38 -20.94
N ILE A 252 22.40 10.42 -20.17
CA ILE A 252 21.33 11.37 -20.51
C ILE A 252 21.57 11.98 -21.88
N ASP A 253 22.79 12.39 -22.16
CA ASP A 253 23.18 13.05 -23.43
C ASP A 253 23.15 12.07 -24.62
N SER A 254 23.32 10.75 -24.37
CA SER A 254 23.18 9.73 -25.39
C SER A 254 21.73 9.42 -25.79
N ILE A 255 20.73 9.90 -25.04
CA ILE A 255 19.33 9.67 -25.33
C ILE A 255 18.83 10.70 -26.35
N PRO A 256 18.38 10.27 -27.53
CA PRO A 256 17.91 11.19 -28.55
C PRO A 256 16.59 11.85 -28.12
N ARG A 257 16.45 13.13 -28.44
CA ARG A 257 15.16 13.82 -28.29
C ARG A 257 14.18 13.31 -29.36
N VAL A 258 12.93 13.12 -28.95
CA VAL A 258 11.87 12.63 -29.84
C VAL A 258 10.90 13.78 -30.11
N GLY A 259 11.11 14.47 -31.22
CA GLY A 259 10.30 15.60 -31.64
C GLY A 259 10.14 16.65 -30.54
N SER A 260 8.91 17.03 -30.26
CA SER A 260 8.53 17.96 -29.18
C SER A 260 8.24 17.31 -27.83
N ASN A 261 8.45 16.00 -27.70
CA ASN A 261 8.14 15.29 -26.47
C ASN A 261 8.99 15.81 -25.29
N PRO A 262 8.37 16.28 -24.20
CA PRO A 262 9.10 16.87 -23.09
C PRO A 262 9.86 15.85 -22.23
N TYR A 263 9.47 14.57 -22.28
CA TYR A 263 10.03 13.53 -21.42
C TYR A 263 11.40 13.06 -21.91
N LEU A 264 12.32 12.88 -20.96
CA LEU A 264 13.66 12.37 -21.23
C LEU A 264 13.63 10.95 -21.82
N PHE A 265 12.80 10.09 -21.25
CA PHE A 265 12.66 8.69 -21.67
C PHE A 265 11.42 8.50 -22.52
N ALA A 266 11.43 9.06 -23.72
CA ALA A 266 10.37 8.94 -24.73
C ALA A 266 10.83 8.12 -25.94
N ILE A 267 9.88 7.45 -26.63
CA ILE A 267 10.11 6.70 -27.87
C ILE A 267 9.17 7.13 -28.99
N LYS A 268 8.17 7.97 -28.68
CA LYS A 268 7.19 8.52 -29.62
C LYS A 268 6.93 9.99 -29.29
N ASP A 269 6.63 10.77 -30.31
CA ASP A 269 6.24 12.18 -30.14
C ASP A 269 4.74 12.30 -29.81
N ASN A 270 4.36 11.84 -28.63
CA ASN A 270 2.96 11.82 -28.17
C ASN A 270 2.78 12.48 -26.79
N GLY A 271 3.78 13.25 -26.35
CA GLY A 271 3.75 13.92 -25.05
C GLY A 271 3.75 12.97 -23.83
N LYS A 272 4.17 11.72 -24.01
CA LYS A 272 4.21 10.70 -22.94
C LYS A 272 5.59 10.03 -22.86
N PRO A 273 6.02 9.60 -21.67
CA PRO A 273 7.21 8.77 -21.53
C PRO A 273 6.95 7.35 -22.04
N ILE A 274 8.01 6.55 -22.11
CA ILE A 274 7.90 5.11 -22.38
C ILE A 274 6.93 4.46 -21.38
N SER A 275 5.92 3.77 -21.89
CA SER A 275 4.83 3.23 -21.06
C SER A 275 5.22 1.95 -20.31
N GLU A 276 5.93 1.03 -20.98
CA GLU A 276 6.29 -0.28 -20.43
C GLU A 276 7.75 -0.66 -20.76
N PRO A 277 8.71 -0.27 -19.91
CA PRO A 277 10.11 -0.60 -20.10
C PRO A 277 10.46 -2.04 -19.69
N ARG A 278 9.48 -2.83 -19.23
CA ARG A 278 9.71 -4.19 -18.72
C ARG A 278 10.35 -5.10 -19.77
N TRP A 279 9.88 -5.01 -20.99
CA TRP A 279 10.41 -5.81 -22.08
C TRP A 279 11.90 -5.54 -22.36
N ALA A 280 12.32 -4.28 -22.35
CA ALA A 280 13.74 -3.94 -22.48
C ALA A 280 14.55 -4.45 -21.29
N TYR A 281 14.02 -4.30 -20.07
CA TYR A 281 14.66 -4.79 -18.86
C TYR A 281 14.86 -6.30 -18.89
N GLU A 282 13.84 -7.07 -19.26
CA GLU A 282 13.92 -8.53 -19.35
C GLU A 282 14.92 -8.98 -20.42
N LYS A 283 15.01 -8.28 -21.57
CA LYS A 283 16.02 -8.57 -22.60
C LYS A 283 17.45 -8.29 -22.14
N ILE A 284 17.67 -7.16 -21.48
CA ILE A 284 18.99 -6.81 -20.92
C ILE A 284 19.39 -7.83 -19.85
N LEU A 285 18.49 -8.25 -18.97
CA LEU A 285 18.77 -9.29 -17.98
C LEU A 285 19.13 -10.62 -18.61
N ALA A 286 18.40 -11.02 -19.66
CA ALA A 286 18.69 -12.27 -20.40
C ALA A 286 20.06 -12.23 -21.08
N GLU A 287 20.46 -11.09 -21.69
CA GLU A 287 21.81 -10.88 -22.24
C GLU A 287 22.89 -11.03 -21.17
N CYS A 288 22.58 -10.60 -19.92
CA CYS A 288 23.48 -10.72 -18.77
C CYS A 288 23.45 -12.11 -18.10
N GLY A 289 22.62 -13.05 -18.54
CA GLY A 289 22.48 -14.36 -17.89
C GLY A 289 21.78 -14.30 -16.54
N ILE A 290 20.93 -13.30 -16.29
CA ILE A 290 20.22 -13.09 -15.01
C ILE A 290 18.76 -13.54 -15.17
N ASP A 291 18.29 -14.44 -14.27
CA ASP A 291 16.90 -14.88 -14.27
C ASP A 291 15.95 -13.74 -13.85
N LYS A 292 15.05 -13.37 -14.77
CA LYS A 292 14.03 -12.34 -14.55
C LYS A 292 13.03 -12.69 -13.46
N SER A 293 12.88 -13.97 -13.09
CA SER A 293 11.97 -14.40 -12.02
C SER A 293 12.45 -13.98 -10.63
N GLU A 294 13.79 -13.89 -10.45
CA GLU A 294 14.42 -13.53 -9.18
C GLU A 294 14.42 -12.02 -8.92
N VAL A 295 14.36 -11.21 -9.98
CA VAL A 295 14.60 -9.77 -9.93
C VAL A 295 13.46 -8.96 -10.53
N CYS A 296 13.42 -7.68 -10.21
CA CYS A 296 12.46 -6.72 -10.75
C CYS A 296 13.10 -5.32 -10.80
N PHE A 297 12.42 -4.33 -11.40
CA PHE A 297 12.92 -2.95 -11.39
C PHE A 297 13.28 -2.41 -10.00
N HIS A 298 12.62 -2.88 -8.95
CA HIS A 298 12.94 -2.42 -7.60
C HIS A 298 14.25 -3.02 -7.09
N THR A 299 14.71 -4.13 -7.68
CA THR A 299 16.01 -4.75 -7.40
C THR A 299 17.17 -3.79 -7.73
N THR A 300 17.06 -2.96 -8.79
CA THR A 300 18.09 -1.94 -9.10
C THR A 300 18.33 -1.03 -7.90
N ARG A 301 17.25 -0.53 -7.30
CA ARG A 301 17.31 0.34 -6.13
C ARG A 301 17.80 -0.39 -4.86
N HIS A 302 17.39 -1.65 -4.68
CA HIS A 302 17.88 -2.49 -3.57
C HIS A 302 19.39 -2.72 -3.69
N SER A 303 19.90 -2.95 -4.90
CA SER A 303 21.32 -3.14 -5.16
C SER A 303 22.13 -1.89 -4.84
N VAL A 304 21.66 -0.72 -5.29
CA VAL A 304 22.32 0.56 -4.95
C VAL A 304 22.34 0.79 -3.43
N ALA A 305 21.22 0.54 -2.75
CA ALA A 305 21.16 0.66 -1.29
C ALA A 305 22.14 -0.29 -0.60
N SER A 306 22.19 -1.55 -1.04
CA SER A 306 23.08 -2.58 -0.49
C SER A 306 24.54 -2.22 -0.70
N LEU A 307 24.93 -1.79 -1.91
CA LEU A 307 26.30 -1.38 -2.22
C LEU A 307 26.76 -0.19 -1.40
N LEU A 308 25.93 0.86 -1.31
CA LEU A 308 26.27 2.05 -0.52
C LEU A 308 26.47 1.72 0.96
N VAL A 309 25.58 0.90 1.53
CA VAL A 309 25.71 0.47 2.93
C VAL A 309 26.92 -0.45 3.13
N SER A 310 27.15 -1.39 2.20
CA SER A 310 28.24 -2.36 2.31
C SER A 310 29.62 -1.73 2.10
N SER A 311 29.72 -0.62 1.34
CA SER A 311 30.99 0.10 1.14
C SER A 311 31.59 0.66 2.43
N GLY A 312 30.75 0.89 3.44
CA GLY A 312 31.19 1.48 4.69
C GLY A 312 31.47 2.98 4.66
N GLN A 313 31.47 3.58 3.47
CA GLN A 313 31.82 5.00 3.26
C GLN A 313 30.66 5.95 3.56
N TYR A 314 29.42 5.45 3.57
CA TYR A 314 28.21 6.26 3.72
C TYR A 314 27.41 5.81 4.94
N SER A 315 26.89 6.78 5.69
CA SER A 315 25.98 6.49 6.79
C SER A 315 24.61 6.03 6.26
N LEU A 316 23.82 5.35 7.12
CA LEU A 316 22.43 5.00 6.78
C LEU A 316 21.58 6.24 6.48
N TYR A 317 21.92 7.39 7.05
CA TYR A 317 21.25 8.66 6.77
C TYR A 317 21.56 9.19 5.38
N ASP A 318 22.82 9.08 4.92
CA ASP A 318 23.20 9.45 3.56
C ASP A 318 22.48 8.58 2.53
N VAL A 319 22.46 7.27 2.76
CA VAL A 319 21.73 6.32 1.90
C VAL A 319 20.23 6.58 1.92
N LYS A 320 19.65 6.89 3.09
CA LYS A 320 18.26 7.29 3.21
C LYS A 320 17.97 8.57 2.41
N ALA A 321 18.84 9.57 2.50
CA ALA A 321 18.71 10.84 1.77
C ALA A 321 18.80 10.62 0.26
N GLN A 322 19.85 9.93 -0.21
CA GLN A 322 20.07 9.61 -1.63
C GLN A 322 18.89 8.88 -2.23
N LEU A 323 18.35 7.90 -1.52
CA LEU A 323 17.21 7.10 -1.98
C LEU A 323 15.85 7.76 -1.70
N ALA A 324 15.76 8.81 -0.90
CA ALA A 324 14.53 9.39 -0.39
C ALA A 324 13.59 8.34 0.24
N HIS A 325 14.10 7.59 1.21
CA HIS A 325 13.29 6.70 2.02
C HIS A 325 12.47 7.52 3.03
N ALA A 326 11.16 7.24 3.11
CA ALA A 326 10.28 7.93 4.04
C ALA A 326 10.62 7.64 5.51
N SER A 327 11.12 6.41 5.80
CA SER A 327 11.56 6.00 7.13
C SER A 327 12.95 5.38 7.06
N ILE A 328 13.70 5.48 8.17
CA ILE A 328 15.02 4.86 8.33
C ILE A 328 14.92 3.33 8.25
N GLN A 329 13.83 2.74 8.79
CA GLN A 329 13.57 1.29 8.75
C GLN A 329 13.61 0.71 7.33
N SER A 330 13.26 1.51 6.32
CA SER A 330 13.40 1.09 4.91
C SER A 330 14.86 0.93 4.49
N THR A 331 15.81 1.57 5.18
CA THR A 331 17.24 1.52 4.91
C THR A 331 17.94 0.51 5.84
N GLU A 332 17.48 0.36 7.07
CA GLU A 332 18.01 -0.58 8.07
C GLU A 332 18.05 -2.03 7.60
N ARG A 333 17.13 -2.41 6.68
CA ARG A 333 17.13 -3.75 6.07
C ARG A 333 18.43 -4.10 5.34
N TYR A 334 19.22 -3.10 4.95
CA TYR A 334 20.53 -3.28 4.30
C TYR A 334 21.67 -3.24 5.30
N ALA A 335 21.44 -2.79 6.52
CA ALA A 335 22.41 -2.66 7.59
C ALA A 335 22.62 -4.00 8.32
N LYS A 336 22.90 -5.08 7.59
CA LYS A 336 23.42 -6.28 8.23
C LYS A 336 24.85 -5.99 8.66
N LEU A 337 25.05 -5.79 9.95
CA LEU A 337 26.40 -5.71 10.52
C LEU A 337 27.09 -7.05 10.28
N THR A 338 28.06 -7.07 9.38
CA THR A 338 28.93 -8.24 9.22
C THR A 338 29.81 -8.35 10.46
N PRO A 339 30.26 -9.57 10.86
CA PRO A 339 31.21 -9.74 11.95
C PRO A 339 32.46 -8.88 11.77
N GLU A 340 32.95 -8.71 10.52
CA GLU A 340 34.06 -7.82 10.19
C GLU A 340 33.80 -6.38 10.61
N ARG A 341 32.61 -5.85 10.28
CA ARG A 341 32.26 -4.48 10.59
C ARG A 341 32.08 -4.25 12.10
N MET A 342 31.57 -5.26 12.80
CA MET A 342 31.51 -5.23 14.27
C MET A 342 32.91 -5.18 14.89
N ARG A 343 33.87 -5.95 14.35
CA ARG A 343 35.28 -5.90 14.78
C ARG A 343 35.92 -4.54 14.50
N GLN A 344 35.72 -4.00 13.29
CA GLN A 344 36.23 -2.67 12.92
C GLN A 344 35.64 -1.57 13.83
N THR A 345 34.35 -1.66 14.15
CA THR A 345 33.72 -0.72 15.08
C THR A 345 34.33 -0.82 16.48
N GLY A 346 34.55 -2.04 16.98
CA GLY A 346 35.21 -2.26 18.26
C GLY A 346 36.65 -1.73 18.28
N GLN A 347 37.42 -1.97 17.22
CA GLN A 347 38.80 -1.41 17.09
C GLN A 347 38.75 0.11 17.03
N GLY A 348 37.83 0.70 16.26
CA GLY A 348 37.67 2.15 16.14
C GLY A 348 37.37 2.84 17.48
N VAL A 349 36.60 2.21 18.36
CA VAL A 349 36.39 2.74 19.73
C VAL A 349 37.73 2.81 20.49
N THR A 350 38.53 1.75 20.40
CA THR A 350 39.84 1.70 21.07
C THR A 350 40.80 2.77 20.51
N ASP A 351 40.86 2.90 19.19
CA ASP A 351 41.71 3.88 18.51
C ASP A 351 41.34 5.32 18.86
N LEU A 352 40.04 5.63 18.91
CA LEU A 352 39.53 6.95 19.30
C LEU A 352 39.88 7.28 20.75
N LEU A 353 39.73 6.33 21.67
CA LEU A 353 40.06 6.54 23.08
C LEU A 353 41.55 6.72 23.29
N LEU A 354 42.39 5.91 22.66
CA LEU A 354 43.83 6.00 22.77
C LEU A 354 44.39 7.31 22.18
N ASN A 355 43.88 7.73 21.02
CA ASN A 355 44.27 9.01 20.40
C ASN A 355 43.82 10.23 21.22
N THR A 356 42.69 10.15 21.92
CA THR A 356 42.21 11.23 22.79
C THR A 356 43.12 11.34 24.06
N VAL A 357 43.57 10.22 24.58
CA VAL A 357 44.50 10.18 25.75
C VAL A 357 45.89 10.70 25.40
N THR A 358 46.38 10.40 24.19
CA THR A 358 47.72 10.89 23.74
C THR A 358 47.69 12.37 23.38
N ALA A 359 46.59 12.93 22.89
CA ALA A 359 46.45 14.37 22.64
C ALA A 359 46.37 15.22 23.92
N GLY A 360 45.81 14.66 25.01
CA GLY A 360 45.73 15.36 26.31
C GLY A 360 47.03 15.40 27.12
N ASN A 361 48.06 14.59 26.77
CA ASN A 361 49.33 14.56 27.51
C ASN A 361 50.43 15.46 26.92
N ASN A 362 50.21 16.16 25.83
CA ASN A 362 51.20 17.02 25.20
C ASN A 362 51.10 18.51 25.56
N ASP A 363 50.12 18.93 26.37
CA ASP A 363 49.92 20.33 26.75
C ASP A 363 50.44 20.74 28.14
N ASP A 364 51.12 19.84 28.86
CA ASP A 364 51.58 20.15 30.23
C ASP A 364 53.10 19.91 30.39
N PHE A 365 53.94 20.54 29.61
CA PHE A 365 55.36 20.80 30.05
C PHE A 365 56.01 21.85 29.14
N SER A 366 55.65 23.12 29.36
CA SER A 366 56.52 24.24 29.01
C SER A 366 56.22 25.46 29.89
N THR A 367 56.89 25.53 31.00
CA THR A 367 57.14 26.75 31.79
C THR A 367 58.41 26.60 32.57
N PRO A 368 59.10 27.67 32.94
CA PRO A 368 59.49 28.87 32.18
C PRO A 368 61.06 28.85 31.96
#